data_4d2c531b2aaa4a690c3032827a67d693
#
_entry.id   4d2c531b2aaa4a690c3032827a67d693
#
_cell.length_a   1.000
_cell.length_b   1.000
_cell.length_c   1.000
_cell.angle_alpha   90.00
_cell.angle_beta   90.00
_cell.angle_gamma   90.00
#
_symmetry.space_group_name_H-M   'P 1'
#
loop_
_entity.id
_entity.type
_entity.pdbx_description
1 polymer ?
#
loop_
_entity_poly.entity_id
_entity_poly.type
_entity_poly.pdbx_seq_one_letter_code
_entity_poly.pdbx_strand_id
1 'polypeptide(L)'
;ADALGMHLEAVTPEVRDRMMPGKASVPLEKYFSSFEAAVKVFGRGQVSTYILAGLGDTREAILDMSTRLVVMGVYPFVVPFVPISGTPLESHPAPKSDFMASILAPLSQIIIDGGLKASDIKAGCGKCGACSALSTYEKLRIPA
;
A
#
# COMPACT_ATOMS: atom_id res chain seq x y z
N ALA A 1 -2.52 -14.04 16.03
CA ALA A 1 -2.68 -12.78 15.29
C ALA A 1 -3.87 -12.91 14.33
N ASP A 2 -4.63 -11.82 14.15
CA ASP A 2 -5.86 -11.82 13.33
C ASP A 2 -5.65 -11.14 11.97
N ALA A 3 -4.54 -10.43 11.79
CA ALA A 3 -4.13 -9.78 10.57
C ALA A 3 -2.60 -9.67 10.50
N LEU A 4 -2.06 -9.50 9.28
CA LEU A 4 -0.63 -9.35 9.04
C LEU A 4 -0.36 -8.12 8.18
N GLY A 5 0.63 -7.30 8.58
CA GLY A 5 1.22 -6.25 7.76
C GLY A 5 2.65 -6.61 7.36
N MET A 6 2.92 -6.65 6.06
CA MET A 6 4.27 -6.84 5.53
C MET A 6 4.51 -5.82 4.42
N HIS A 7 5.42 -4.86 4.65
CA HIS A 7 5.47 -3.62 3.87
C HIS A 7 6.46 -3.67 2.70
N LEU A 8 5.93 -3.42 1.48
CA LEU A 8 6.73 -3.23 0.26
C LEU A 8 7.44 -1.87 0.25
N GLU A 9 6.72 -0.84 0.62
CA GLU A 9 7.05 0.58 0.63
C GLU A 9 7.24 1.19 -0.76
N ALA A 10 8.17 0.72 -1.59
CA ALA A 10 8.27 1.08 -3.01
C ALA A 10 7.98 -0.14 -3.89
N VAL A 11 7.47 0.11 -5.09
CA VAL A 11 6.89 -0.95 -5.93
C VAL A 11 7.76 -1.32 -7.13
N THR A 12 8.67 -0.43 -7.56
CA THR A 12 9.61 -0.72 -8.66
C THR A 12 10.99 -1.08 -8.14
N PRO A 13 11.73 -2.00 -8.81
CA PRO A 13 13.11 -2.34 -8.42
C PRO A 13 14.01 -1.11 -8.32
N GLU A 14 13.92 -0.19 -9.28
CA GLU A 14 14.77 1.01 -9.38
C GLU A 14 14.57 1.94 -8.16
N VAL A 15 13.34 2.14 -7.73
CA VAL A 15 13.04 2.96 -6.56
C VAL A 15 13.44 2.23 -5.28
N ARG A 16 13.21 0.92 -5.21
CA ARG A 16 13.64 0.08 -4.07
C ARG A 16 15.16 0.13 -3.88
N ASP A 17 15.92 -0.08 -4.96
CA ASP A 17 17.40 -0.07 -4.91
C ASP A 17 17.95 1.28 -4.46
N ARG A 18 17.34 2.37 -4.95
CA ARG A 18 17.77 3.74 -4.62
C ARG A 18 17.38 4.17 -3.21
N MET A 19 16.14 3.89 -2.78
CA MET A 19 15.55 4.46 -1.57
C MET A 19 15.66 3.54 -0.35
N MET A 20 15.75 2.23 -0.56
CA MET A 20 15.75 1.23 0.50
C MET A 20 16.59 0.00 0.16
N PRO A 21 17.91 0.16 -0.07
CA PRO A 21 18.78 -0.93 -0.56
C PRO A 21 18.74 -2.18 0.34
N GLY A 22 18.58 -2.02 1.65
CA GLY A 22 18.45 -3.14 2.57
C GLY A 22 17.19 -3.98 2.33
N LYS A 23 16.05 -3.38 1.99
CA LYS A 23 14.84 -4.11 1.60
C LYS A 23 14.90 -4.61 0.16
N ALA A 24 15.58 -3.89 -0.72
CA ALA A 24 15.74 -4.27 -2.13
C ALA A 24 16.51 -5.58 -2.30
N SER A 25 17.38 -5.93 -1.35
CA SER A 25 18.08 -7.23 -1.34
C SER A 25 17.12 -8.44 -1.27
N VAL A 26 15.86 -8.23 -0.86
CA VAL A 26 14.81 -9.24 -0.91
C VAL A 26 14.00 -9.04 -2.20
N PRO A 27 14.02 -9.99 -3.14
CA PRO A 27 13.29 -9.89 -4.40
C PRO A 27 11.77 -9.75 -4.20
N LEU A 28 11.08 -9.04 -5.08
CA LEU A 28 9.63 -8.86 -5.03
C LEU A 28 8.87 -10.20 -5.07
N GLU A 29 9.38 -11.18 -5.81
CA GLU A 29 8.80 -12.54 -5.87
C GLU A 29 8.75 -13.21 -4.50
N LYS A 30 9.72 -12.91 -3.64
CA LYS A 30 9.73 -13.41 -2.26
C LYS A 30 8.59 -12.78 -1.44
N TYR A 31 8.33 -11.49 -1.66
CA TYR A 31 7.16 -10.83 -1.06
C TYR A 31 5.86 -11.45 -1.56
N PHE A 32 5.73 -11.68 -2.87
CA PHE A 32 4.51 -12.27 -3.43
C PHE A 32 4.25 -13.67 -2.88
N SER A 33 5.25 -14.55 -2.87
CA SER A 33 5.11 -15.89 -2.30
C SER A 33 4.76 -15.85 -0.80
N SER A 34 5.30 -14.88 -0.07
CA SER A 34 4.97 -14.66 1.34
C SER A 34 3.55 -14.12 1.53
N PHE A 35 3.08 -13.23 0.67
CA PHE A 35 1.69 -12.76 0.67
C PHE A 35 0.70 -13.89 0.40
N GLU A 36 0.98 -14.75 -0.59
CA GLU A 36 0.15 -15.92 -0.89
C GLU A 36 0.03 -16.85 0.31
N ALA A 37 1.17 -17.15 0.96
CA ALA A 37 1.19 -17.97 2.17
C ALA A 37 0.41 -17.31 3.31
N ALA A 38 0.59 -16.00 3.51
CA ALA A 38 -0.10 -15.24 4.54
C ALA A 38 -1.62 -15.19 4.31
N VAL A 39 -2.06 -14.96 3.06
CA VAL A 39 -3.50 -14.93 2.73
C VAL A 39 -4.15 -16.29 2.99
N LYS A 40 -3.45 -17.40 2.77
CA LYS A 40 -3.96 -18.75 3.11
C LYS A 40 -4.19 -18.91 4.62
N VAL A 41 -3.38 -18.25 5.45
CA VAL A 41 -3.47 -18.35 6.92
C VAL A 41 -4.47 -17.35 7.50
N PHE A 42 -4.40 -16.10 7.08
CA PHE A 42 -5.18 -14.99 7.67
C PHE A 42 -6.50 -14.71 6.94
N GLY A 43 -6.61 -15.13 5.68
CA GLY A 43 -7.75 -14.85 4.81
C GLY A 43 -7.59 -13.60 3.95
N ARG A 44 -8.42 -13.51 2.91
CA ARG A 44 -8.49 -12.34 2.03
C ARG A 44 -8.80 -11.07 2.82
N GLY A 45 -8.07 -9.99 2.53
CA GLY A 45 -8.25 -8.69 3.18
C GLY A 45 -7.65 -8.60 4.58
N GLN A 46 -7.13 -9.70 5.16
CA GLN A 46 -6.46 -9.66 6.47
C GLN A 46 -4.95 -9.53 6.38
N VAL A 47 -4.41 -9.52 5.17
CA VAL A 47 -3.00 -9.21 4.88
C VAL A 47 -2.94 -7.85 4.22
N SER A 48 -2.06 -6.98 4.68
CA SER A 48 -1.88 -5.62 4.14
C SER A 48 -0.42 -5.29 3.90
N THR A 49 -0.20 -4.33 3.01
CA THR A 49 1.14 -3.77 2.76
C THR A 49 1.08 -2.25 2.69
N TYR A 50 2.10 -1.57 3.22
CA TYR A 50 2.33 -0.15 2.95
C TYR A 50 2.96 0.03 1.58
N ILE A 51 2.49 1.05 0.89
CA ILE A 51 3.12 1.64 -0.29
C ILE A 51 3.29 3.13 -0.02
N LEU A 52 4.53 3.62 -0.04
CA LEU A 52 4.87 5.02 0.23
C LEU A 52 4.89 5.80 -1.09
N ALA A 53 3.81 6.52 -1.37
CA ALA A 53 3.76 7.41 -2.52
C ALA A 53 4.68 8.63 -2.30
N GLY A 54 5.46 8.99 -3.32
CA GLY A 54 6.40 10.12 -3.27
C GLY A 54 7.87 9.74 -3.22
N LEU A 55 8.23 8.45 -3.16
CA LEU A 55 9.62 8.00 -3.20
C LEU A 55 10.21 7.92 -4.62
N GLY A 56 9.38 8.08 -5.66
CA GLY A 56 9.80 8.05 -7.06
C GLY A 56 9.04 7.06 -7.93
N ASP A 57 8.25 6.17 -7.35
CA ASP A 57 7.34 5.33 -8.13
C ASP A 57 6.28 6.20 -8.83
N THR A 58 5.97 5.87 -10.07
CA THR A 58 4.92 6.56 -10.82
C THR A 58 3.53 6.16 -10.30
N ARG A 59 2.54 7.00 -10.58
CA ARG A 59 1.13 6.70 -10.32
C ARG A 59 0.72 5.34 -10.91
N GLU A 60 1.09 5.11 -12.15
CA GLU A 60 0.77 3.88 -12.91
C GLU A 60 1.39 2.66 -12.22
N ALA A 61 2.67 2.71 -11.87
CA ALA A 61 3.35 1.61 -11.18
C ALA A 61 2.69 1.28 -9.82
N ILE A 62 2.28 2.30 -9.07
CA ILE A 62 1.57 2.11 -7.79
C ILE A 62 0.21 1.45 -8.01
N LEU A 63 -0.55 1.88 -9.02
CA LEU A 63 -1.88 1.32 -9.31
C LEU A 63 -1.78 -0.11 -9.85
N ASP A 64 -0.82 -0.42 -10.72
CA ASP A 64 -0.59 -1.76 -11.25
C ASP A 64 -0.19 -2.74 -10.14
N MET A 65 0.74 -2.35 -9.27
CA MET A 65 1.10 -3.15 -8.10
C MET A 65 -0.10 -3.36 -7.17
N SER A 66 -0.87 -2.31 -6.91
CA SER A 66 -2.05 -2.38 -6.05
C SER A 66 -3.11 -3.32 -6.62
N THR A 67 -3.33 -3.28 -7.94
CA THR A 67 -4.25 -4.20 -8.64
C THR A 67 -3.81 -5.65 -8.44
N ARG A 68 -2.53 -5.95 -8.63
CA ARG A 68 -1.97 -7.28 -8.40
C ARG A 68 -2.18 -7.74 -6.96
N LEU A 69 -1.92 -6.88 -5.99
CA LEU A 69 -2.11 -7.18 -4.57
C LEU A 69 -3.57 -7.46 -4.22
N VAL A 70 -4.50 -6.66 -4.75
CA VAL A 70 -5.96 -6.87 -4.55
C VAL A 70 -6.42 -8.21 -5.10
N VAL A 71 -5.95 -8.59 -6.29
CA VAL A 71 -6.23 -9.93 -6.88
C VAL A 71 -5.75 -11.04 -5.93
N MET A 72 -4.58 -10.88 -5.33
CA MET A 72 -4.04 -11.83 -4.34
C MET A 72 -4.80 -11.85 -3.01
N GLY A 73 -5.65 -10.85 -2.75
CA GLY A 73 -6.36 -10.69 -1.47
C GLY A 73 -5.59 -9.90 -0.43
N VAL A 74 -4.56 -9.17 -0.84
CA VAL A 74 -3.74 -8.30 0.00
C VAL A 74 -4.24 -6.85 -0.12
N TYR A 75 -4.48 -6.18 1.01
CA TYR A 75 -4.92 -4.79 1.03
C TYR A 75 -3.74 -3.83 0.82
N PRO A 76 -3.71 -3.07 -0.30
CA PRO A 76 -2.65 -2.09 -0.56
C PRO A 76 -2.95 -0.78 0.16
N PHE A 77 -2.29 -0.54 1.28
CA PHE A 77 -2.45 0.70 2.03
C PHE A 77 -1.46 1.76 1.55
N VAL A 78 -1.87 2.57 0.58
CA VAL A 78 -1.06 3.65 0.02
C VAL A 78 -1.12 4.87 0.93
N VAL A 79 0.05 5.32 1.37
CA VAL A 79 0.23 6.47 2.26
C VAL A 79 1.24 7.47 1.67
N PRO A 80 1.13 8.77 1.97
CA PRO A 80 2.17 9.73 1.56
C PRO A 80 3.48 9.46 2.30
N PHE A 81 4.61 9.59 1.60
CA PHE A 81 5.89 9.72 2.27
C PHE A 81 5.92 10.99 3.11
N VAL A 82 6.40 10.89 4.34
CA VAL A 82 6.59 12.04 5.25
C VAL A 82 8.06 12.09 5.64
N PRO A 83 8.78 13.19 5.31
CA PRO A 83 10.18 13.35 5.71
C PRO A 83 10.28 13.47 7.23
N ILE A 84 11.29 12.80 7.80
CA ILE A 84 11.55 12.80 9.24
C ILE A 84 12.94 13.39 9.47
N SER A 85 13.01 14.40 10.33
CA SER A 85 14.29 15.06 10.70
C SER A 85 15.30 14.05 11.28
N GLY A 86 16.56 14.21 10.94
CA GLY A 86 17.64 13.32 11.36
C GLY A 86 17.75 12.02 10.55
N THR A 87 16.93 11.83 9.50
CA THR A 87 17.04 10.69 8.60
C THR A 87 17.69 11.06 7.26
N PRO A 88 18.25 10.09 6.50
CA PRO A 88 18.82 10.36 5.17
C PRO A 88 17.85 11.01 4.18
N LEU A 89 16.55 10.89 4.40
CA LEU A 89 15.48 11.44 3.55
C LEU A 89 14.79 12.67 4.16
N GLU A 90 15.39 13.32 5.17
CA GLU A 90 14.77 14.49 5.80
C GLU A 90 14.50 15.66 4.85
N SER A 91 15.30 15.79 3.77
CA SER A 91 15.14 16.81 2.74
C SER A 91 14.38 16.31 1.50
N HIS A 92 13.94 15.04 1.47
CA HIS A 92 13.14 14.52 0.37
C HIS A 92 11.71 15.07 0.44
N PRO A 93 11.17 15.66 -0.65
CA PRO A 93 9.87 16.31 -0.58
C PRO A 93 8.73 15.32 -0.37
N ALA A 94 7.76 15.68 0.46
CA ALA A 94 6.50 14.97 0.53
C ALA A 94 5.72 15.06 -0.80
N PRO A 95 4.92 14.06 -1.17
CA PRO A 95 4.10 14.13 -2.37
C PRO A 95 3.03 15.21 -2.27
N LYS A 96 2.72 15.85 -3.40
CA LYS A 96 1.63 16.84 -3.48
C LYS A 96 0.27 16.16 -3.31
N SER A 97 -0.71 16.91 -2.78
CA SER A 97 -2.09 16.43 -2.56
C SER A 97 -2.75 15.94 -3.85
N ASP A 98 -2.52 16.63 -4.98
CA ASP A 98 -3.09 16.23 -6.27
C ASP A 98 -2.53 14.89 -6.75
N PHE A 99 -1.23 14.63 -6.52
CA PHE A 99 -0.63 13.33 -6.81
C PHE A 99 -1.26 12.24 -5.95
N MET A 100 -1.44 12.48 -4.65
CA MET A 100 -2.12 11.53 -3.76
C MET A 100 -3.56 11.27 -4.20
N ALA A 101 -4.32 12.32 -4.48
CA ALA A 101 -5.71 12.19 -4.96
C ALA A 101 -5.81 11.39 -6.26
N SER A 102 -4.86 11.60 -7.20
CA SER A 102 -4.80 10.87 -8.46
C SER A 102 -4.56 9.37 -8.30
N ILE A 103 -3.98 8.94 -7.18
CA ILE A 103 -3.76 7.54 -6.82
C ILE A 103 -4.94 7.01 -6.01
N LEU A 104 -5.32 7.68 -4.91
CA LEU A 104 -6.29 7.17 -3.95
C LEU A 104 -7.70 7.02 -4.53
N ALA A 105 -8.11 7.92 -5.42
CA ALA A 105 -9.42 7.86 -6.06
C ALA A 105 -9.60 6.58 -6.91
N PRO A 106 -8.75 6.27 -7.91
CA PRO A 106 -8.89 5.01 -8.65
C PRO A 106 -8.57 3.78 -7.79
N LEU A 107 -7.61 3.87 -6.86
CA LEU A 107 -7.27 2.76 -5.96
C LEU A 107 -8.46 2.31 -5.12
N SER A 108 -9.26 3.25 -4.59
CA SER A 108 -10.45 2.91 -3.81
C SER A 108 -11.45 2.07 -4.62
N GLN A 109 -11.59 2.36 -5.91
CA GLN A 109 -12.43 1.57 -6.81
C GLN A 109 -11.85 0.17 -7.05
N ILE A 110 -10.54 0.07 -7.31
CA ILE A 110 -9.83 -1.22 -7.49
C ILE A 110 -10.01 -2.11 -6.26
N ILE A 111 -9.92 -1.55 -5.06
CA ILE A 111 -10.08 -2.28 -3.80
C ILE A 111 -11.52 -2.83 -3.68
N ILE A 112 -12.52 -1.98 -3.92
CA ILE A 112 -13.93 -2.36 -3.83
C ILE A 112 -14.29 -3.40 -4.88
N ASP A 113 -13.88 -3.21 -6.13
CA ASP A 113 -14.13 -4.15 -7.23
C ASP A 113 -13.48 -5.52 -6.97
N GLY A 114 -12.35 -5.52 -6.27
CA GLY A 114 -11.66 -6.74 -5.80
C GLY A 114 -12.29 -7.38 -4.56
N GLY A 115 -13.38 -6.82 -4.03
CA GLY A 115 -14.10 -7.35 -2.87
C GLY A 115 -13.37 -7.14 -1.54
N LEU A 116 -12.48 -6.14 -1.47
CA LEU A 116 -11.79 -5.77 -0.23
C LEU A 116 -12.36 -4.45 0.33
N LYS A 117 -12.26 -4.27 1.65
CA LYS A 117 -12.66 -3.04 2.35
C LYS A 117 -11.80 -2.84 3.59
N ALA A 118 -11.41 -1.59 3.86
CA ALA A 118 -10.71 -1.23 5.10
C ALA A 118 -11.52 -1.61 6.36
N SER A 119 -12.85 -1.49 6.30
CA SER A 119 -13.75 -1.83 7.42
C SER A 119 -13.67 -3.29 7.85
N ASP A 120 -13.36 -4.20 6.93
CA ASP A 120 -13.34 -5.64 7.16
C ASP A 120 -12.00 -6.13 7.74
N ILE A 121 -10.98 -5.29 7.74
CA ILE A 121 -9.67 -5.59 8.32
C ILE A 121 -9.80 -5.63 9.85
N LYS A 122 -9.33 -6.69 10.48
CA LYS A 122 -9.48 -6.91 11.93
C LYS A 122 -8.52 -6.07 12.76
N ALA A 123 -7.30 -5.87 12.30
CA ALA A 123 -6.26 -5.17 13.04
C ALA A 123 -5.22 -4.49 12.12
N GLY A 124 -4.40 -3.61 12.68
CA GLY A 124 -3.28 -2.97 11.98
C GLY A 124 -3.64 -1.67 11.26
N CYS A 125 -2.71 -1.20 10.44
CA CYS A 125 -2.78 0.13 9.85
C CYS A 125 -3.91 0.30 8.83
N GLY A 126 -4.23 -0.73 8.06
CA GLY A 126 -5.38 -0.73 7.15
C GLY A 126 -6.71 -0.52 7.90
N LYS A 127 -6.84 -1.11 9.09
CA LYS A 127 -8.00 -0.89 9.98
C LYS A 127 -8.01 0.51 10.58
N CYS A 128 -6.85 0.97 11.05
CA CYS A 128 -6.70 2.30 11.68
C CYS A 128 -6.99 3.43 10.68
N GLY A 129 -6.43 3.36 9.48
CA GLY A 129 -6.65 4.31 8.40
C GLY A 129 -6.06 5.72 8.61
N ALA A 130 -5.40 5.99 9.75
CA ALA A 130 -4.99 7.35 10.15
C ALA A 130 -3.94 8.00 9.23
N CYS A 131 -3.11 7.19 8.54
CA CYS A 131 -2.02 7.69 7.71
C CYS A 131 -2.41 7.96 6.25
N SER A 132 -3.67 7.73 5.86
CA SER A 132 -4.12 7.90 4.48
C SER A 132 -5.60 8.25 4.42
N ALA A 133 -5.99 9.04 3.42
CA ALA A 133 -7.40 9.31 3.12
C ALA A 133 -8.09 8.15 2.37
N LEU A 134 -7.42 7.00 2.15
CA LEU A 134 -7.91 5.90 1.32
C LEU A 134 -9.29 5.39 1.80
N SER A 135 -9.47 5.18 3.09
CA SER A 135 -10.75 4.74 3.65
C SER A 135 -11.89 5.76 3.45
N THR A 136 -11.57 7.04 3.34
CA THR A 136 -12.54 8.09 2.99
C THR A 136 -12.97 7.96 1.53
N TYR A 137 -12.02 7.75 0.61
CA TYR A 137 -12.34 7.48 -0.79
C TYR A 137 -13.16 6.20 -0.97
N GLU A 138 -12.88 5.13 -0.22
CA GLU A 138 -13.71 3.91 -0.23
C GLU A 138 -15.16 4.20 0.18
N LYS A 139 -15.37 4.94 1.28
CA LYS A 139 -16.72 5.31 1.76
C LYS A 139 -17.50 6.12 0.74
N LEU A 140 -16.86 6.97 -0.03
CA LEU A 140 -17.51 7.75 -1.09
C LEU A 140 -17.96 6.89 -2.29
N ARG A 141 -17.43 5.66 -2.44
CA ARG A 141 -17.74 4.73 -3.54
C ARG A 141 -18.79 3.69 -3.17
N ILE A 142 -18.99 3.42 -1.89
CA ILE A 142 -19.99 2.46 -1.42
C ILE A 142 -21.35 3.19 -1.39
N PRO A 143 -22.38 2.71 -2.11
CA PRO A 143 -23.73 3.26 -1.99
C PRO A 143 -24.21 3.19 -0.53
N ALA A 144 -24.91 4.22 -0.11
CA ALA A 144 -25.52 4.26 1.22
C ALA A 144 -26.57 3.15 1.39
#